data_a3d46b2f472cca859332f8f6c8d2ceb6
#
_entry.id   a3d46b2f472cca859332f8f6c8d2ceb6
#
_cell.length_a   1.000
_cell.length_b   1.000
_cell.length_c   1.000
_cell.angle_alpha   90.00
_cell.angle_beta   90.00
_cell.angle_gamma   90.00
#
_symmetry.space_group_name_H-M   'P 1'
#
loop_
_entity.id
_entity.type
_entity.pdbx_description
1 polymer ?
#
loop_
_entity_poly.entity_id
_entity_poly.type
_entity_poly.pdbx_seq_one_letter_code
_entity_poly.pdbx_strand_id
1 'polypeptide(L)'
;MKFCWSLAPPQPLQAGQLATRLNIPPLLAQCLLNRGLSDLPAIEPFLHPRLQNLADPFGLPDMSRAVERLVRAREQNEPLVIFGDYDVDGVTSTALLIEVLRTLGWKTDYYLPKRMDEGYGLSVDGVENCLKKFPVALLLAVDCGSTAMDTIRLLRARGVDVIVLDHHQVSDPVPDALALVNPQLQSSAGVPPVSASRDGWATCCELCSVGLAFKLVHALVKRGREINLPGAAEFDLRPLLDLVALGTIADLVPLTGENRILVTAGLRRLSTTKRPGLVALKRAAQSPPALGTYDVGFQLAPRLNAAGRLETAEESLRLLLAPDLSQATPLARNLDARNRERQKIERAIVEEVTGAVRARFNPETDFVIVEGQLLWHIGVVGIVASRVLQEFHRPTIILGGDGEEWRGSGRSIAGFDLAAALRECGDLLVRHGGHAMAAGLSVQPGKIDALRERLNALARRALKPGDLQPSLRLDSEVGLDEITLEMLQELERLKPTGQGNPGVQFCARNLRHDRPLRRIGMDKQHVKMWLTETPPPPGGFGASDGTVLEAIWWNAGDESLPVGKFDLAFAPQVNQFNGNCSVQLKVLDWRAASL
;
A
#
# COMPACT_ATOMS: atom_id res chain seq x y z
N MET A 1 19.25 -20.67 -4.91
CA MET A 1 19.02 -19.28 -5.29
C MET A 1 17.53 -19.13 -5.58
N LYS A 2 16.85 -18.34 -4.78
CA LYS A 2 15.39 -18.16 -4.88
C LYS A 2 15.04 -17.00 -5.86
N PHE A 3 15.92 -15.99 -5.92
CA PHE A 3 15.71 -14.76 -6.69
C PHE A 3 16.76 -14.57 -7.78
N CYS A 4 16.38 -13.88 -8.86
CA CYS A 4 17.31 -13.27 -9.78
C CYS A 4 17.80 -11.94 -9.18
N TRP A 5 19.08 -11.83 -8.84
CA TRP A 5 19.61 -10.60 -8.24
C TRP A 5 19.86 -9.55 -9.31
N SER A 6 19.27 -8.38 -9.13
CA SER A 6 19.45 -7.20 -9.97
C SER A 6 20.16 -6.12 -9.16
N LEU A 7 21.47 -6.03 -9.33
CA LEU A 7 22.29 -5.02 -8.67
C LEU A 7 22.18 -3.69 -9.46
N ALA A 8 21.89 -2.60 -8.75
CA ALA A 8 21.89 -1.27 -9.33
C ALA A 8 23.30 -0.91 -9.84
N PRO A 9 23.40 -0.23 -10.99
CA PRO A 9 24.69 0.19 -11.52
C PRO A 9 25.44 1.09 -10.52
N PRO A 10 26.71 0.81 -10.19
CA PRO A 10 27.48 1.67 -9.33
C PRO A 10 27.78 3.01 -10.02
N GLN A 11 27.64 4.11 -9.28
CA GLN A 11 27.87 5.48 -9.77
C GLN A 11 28.86 6.22 -8.85
N PRO A 12 30.10 5.73 -8.65
CA PRO A 12 31.00 6.19 -7.59
C PRO A 12 31.38 7.68 -7.74
N LEU A 13 31.54 8.17 -8.96
CA LEU A 13 31.87 9.60 -9.18
C LEU A 13 30.72 10.51 -8.80
N GLN A 14 29.50 10.20 -9.24
CA GLN A 14 28.32 10.99 -8.91
C GLN A 14 27.95 10.88 -7.43
N ALA A 15 28.02 9.67 -6.86
CA ALA A 15 27.79 9.45 -5.44
C ALA A 15 28.82 10.22 -4.58
N GLY A 16 30.09 10.22 -4.95
CA GLY A 16 31.14 11.00 -4.28
C GLY A 16 30.90 12.52 -4.35
N GLN A 17 30.49 13.03 -5.51
CA GLN A 17 30.14 14.44 -5.68
C GLN A 17 28.95 14.87 -4.82
N LEU A 18 27.87 14.07 -4.83
CA LEU A 18 26.69 14.29 -4.00
C LEU A 18 27.02 14.19 -2.51
N ALA A 19 27.80 13.19 -2.12
CA ALA A 19 28.24 12.98 -0.75
C ALA A 19 28.95 14.23 -0.20
N THR A 20 29.91 14.77 -0.97
CA THR A 20 30.65 15.97 -0.59
C THR A 20 29.74 17.21 -0.52
N ARG A 21 28.85 17.39 -1.50
CA ARG A 21 27.96 18.58 -1.57
C ARG A 21 26.90 18.60 -0.47
N LEU A 22 26.36 17.44 -0.11
CA LEU A 22 25.29 17.29 0.88
C LEU A 22 25.81 16.94 2.28
N ASN A 23 27.12 16.73 2.42
CA ASN A 23 27.74 16.21 3.65
C ASN A 23 27.03 14.95 4.17
N ILE A 24 26.95 13.92 3.30
CA ILE A 24 26.33 12.62 3.57
C ILE A 24 27.29 11.50 3.18
N PRO A 25 27.11 10.27 3.71
CA PRO A 25 27.92 9.12 3.29
C PRO A 25 27.72 8.78 1.81
N PRO A 26 28.78 8.32 1.09
CA PRO A 26 28.68 7.92 -0.32
C PRO A 26 27.63 6.81 -0.57
N LEU A 27 27.45 5.87 0.35
CA LEU A 27 26.45 4.81 0.25
C LEU A 27 25.02 5.38 0.27
N LEU A 28 24.72 6.37 1.11
CA LEU A 28 23.45 7.07 1.09
C LEU A 28 23.25 7.82 -0.24
N ALA A 29 24.30 8.47 -0.75
CA ALA A 29 24.25 9.15 -2.06
C ALA A 29 23.98 8.16 -3.19
N GLN A 30 24.59 6.96 -3.20
CA GLN A 30 24.28 5.90 -4.16
C GLN A 30 22.82 5.46 -4.07
N CYS A 31 22.30 5.29 -2.85
CA CYS A 31 20.88 4.95 -2.65
C CYS A 31 19.91 6.04 -3.16
N LEU A 32 20.27 7.32 -3.08
CA LEU A 32 19.49 8.42 -3.66
C LEU A 32 19.52 8.37 -5.19
N LEU A 33 20.70 8.17 -5.79
CA LEU A 33 20.84 8.01 -7.25
C LEU A 33 20.02 6.83 -7.79
N ASN A 34 19.98 5.71 -7.08
CA ASN A 34 19.17 4.54 -7.43
C ASN A 34 17.65 4.84 -7.45
N ARG A 35 17.23 5.88 -6.74
CA ARG A 35 15.85 6.40 -6.70
C ARG A 35 15.57 7.48 -7.75
N GLY A 36 16.56 7.75 -8.63
CA GLY A 36 16.47 8.81 -9.65
C GLY A 36 16.68 10.23 -9.10
N LEU A 37 17.18 10.35 -7.86
CA LEU A 37 17.43 11.64 -7.22
C LEU A 37 18.90 12.04 -7.46
N SER A 38 19.12 12.91 -8.45
CA SER A 38 20.47 13.31 -8.88
C SER A 38 20.82 14.77 -8.65
N ASP A 39 19.82 15.63 -8.38
CA ASP A 39 20.01 17.06 -8.17
C ASP A 39 19.58 17.52 -6.77
N LEU A 40 20.16 18.63 -6.29
CA LEU A 40 19.88 19.16 -4.96
C LEU A 40 18.41 19.58 -4.76
N PRO A 41 17.76 20.27 -5.72
CA PRO A 41 16.35 20.64 -5.59
C PRO A 41 15.42 19.45 -5.35
N ALA A 42 15.74 18.28 -5.90
CA ALA A 42 14.97 17.05 -5.67
C ALA A 42 15.36 16.33 -4.38
N ILE A 43 16.65 16.32 -4.03
CA ILE A 43 17.15 15.57 -2.86
C ILE A 43 16.80 16.26 -1.54
N GLU A 44 16.92 17.58 -1.46
CA GLU A 44 16.73 18.30 -0.18
C GLU A 44 15.32 18.11 0.40
N PRO A 45 14.22 18.31 -0.34
CA PRO A 45 12.87 18.04 0.17
C PRO A 45 12.61 16.55 0.41
N PHE A 46 13.25 15.66 -0.33
CA PHE A 46 13.16 14.22 -0.08
C PHE A 46 13.77 13.83 1.27
N LEU A 47 14.96 14.35 1.60
CA LEU A 47 15.62 14.11 2.88
C LEU A 47 14.98 14.89 4.04
N HIS A 48 14.35 16.03 3.75
CA HIS A 48 13.74 16.94 4.73
C HIS A 48 12.28 17.29 4.36
N PRO A 49 11.37 16.30 4.32
CA PRO A 49 9.97 16.55 3.96
C PRO A 49 9.28 17.46 4.99
N ARG A 50 8.75 18.60 4.54
CA ARG A 50 8.12 19.63 5.38
C ARG A 50 6.72 19.95 4.85
N LEU A 51 5.73 20.10 5.76
CA LEU A 51 4.33 20.43 5.39
C LEU A 51 4.21 21.75 4.59
N GLN A 52 5.11 22.71 4.80
CA GLN A 52 5.15 23.97 4.04
C GLN A 52 5.44 23.77 2.54
N ASN A 53 5.97 22.60 2.16
CA ASN A 53 6.29 22.27 0.77
C ASN A 53 5.11 21.58 0.05
N LEU A 54 3.95 21.44 0.70
CA LEU A 54 2.73 20.97 0.03
C LEU A 54 2.30 21.98 -1.03
N ALA A 55 1.95 21.52 -2.21
CA ALA A 55 1.43 22.36 -3.29
C ALA A 55 0.10 23.01 -2.90
N ASP A 56 -0.24 24.10 -3.57
CA ASP A 56 -1.54 24.75 -3.39
C ASP A 56 -2.66 23.77 -3.74
N PRO A 57 -3.62 23.51 -2.83
CA PRO A 57 -4.71 22.58 -3.09
C PRO A 57 -5.59 23.00 -4.29
N PHE A 58 -5.67 24.27 -4.61
CA PHE A 58 -6.41 24.77 -5.78
C PHE A 58 -5.75 24.45 -7.12
N GLY A 59 -4.54 23.90 -7.13
CA GLY A 59 -3.90 23.34 -8.32
C GLY A 59 -4.49 22.00 -8.79
N LEU A 60 -5.31 21.33 -7.97
CA LEU A 60 -6.02 20.11 -8.38
C LEU A 60 -7.21 20.43 -9.28
N PRO A 61 -7.52 19.59 -10.29
CA PRO A 61 -8.68 19.76 -11.16
C PRO A 61 -9.97 19.92 -10.35
N ASP A 62 -10.86 20.78 -10.81
CA ASP A 62 -12.17 21.09 -10.24
C ASP A 62 -12.21 21.41 -8.72
N MET A 63 -11.06 21.57 -8.05
CA MET A 63 -11.01 21.85 -6.61
C MET A 63 -11.75 23.15 -6.26
N SER A 64 -11.62 24.21 -7.05
CA SER A 64 -12.35 25.47 -6.83
C SER A 64 -13.87 25.27 -6.90
N ARG A 65 -14.34 24.52 -7.90
CA ARG A 65 -15.77 24.21 -8.08
C ARG A 65 -16.32 23.39 -6.90
N ALA A 66 -15.54 22.40 -6.43
CA ALA A 66 -15.90 21.58 -5.28
C ALA A 66 -16.04 22.43 -4.00
N VAL A 67 -15.06 23.30 -3.73
CA VAL A 67 -15.06 24.20 -2.56
C VAL A 67 -16.24 25.18 -2.62
N GLU A 68 -16.47 25.84 -3.73
CA GLU A 68 -17.58 26.78 -3.89
C GLU A 68 -18.94 26.11 -3.72
N ARG A 69 -19.09 24.87 -4.24
CA ARG A 69 -20.33 24.11 -4.07
C ARG A 69 -20.56 23.69 -2.60
N LEU A 70 -19.50 23.30 -1.90
CA LEU A 70 -19.57 23.01 -0.46
C LEU A 70 -19.94 24.25 0.35
N VAL A 71 -19.33 25.41 0.08
CA VAL A 71 -19.67 26.68 0.75
C VAL A 71 -21.15 27.01 0.55
N ARG A 72 -21.63 26.93 -0.69
CA ARG A 72 -23.06 27.16 -1.00
C ARG A 72 -23.98 26.19 -0.25
N ALA A 73 -23.64 24.90 -0.18
CA ALA A 73 -24.43 23.92 0.56
C ALA A 73 -24.56 24.27 2.05
N ARG A 74 -23.48 24.80 2.65
CA ARG A 74 -23.49 25.27 4.03
C ARG A 74 -24.37 26.51 4.22
N GLU A 75 -24.21 27.51 3.35
CA GLU A 75 -24.99 28.75 3.39
C GLU A 75 -26.49 28.49 3.24
N GLN A 76 -26.86 27.55 2.36
CA GLN A 76 -28.25 27.16 2.11
C GLN A 76 -28.75 26.06 3.06
N ASN A 77 -27.88 25.58 3.97
CA ASN A 77 -28.19 24.52 4.91
C ASN A 77 -28.69 23.23 4.23
N GLU A 78 -28.13 22.92 3.05
CA GLU A 78 -28.48 21.75 2.25
C GLU A 78 -27.99 20.44 2.91
N PRO A 79 -28.75 19.33 2.78
CA PRO A 79 -28.31 18.03 3.25
C PRO A 79 -27.18 17.50 2.37
N LEU A 80 -26.05 17.20 3.00
CA LEU A 80 -24.86 16.63 2.39
C LEU A 80 -24.66 15.20 2.87
N VAL A 81 -24.43 14.27 1.94
CA VAL A 81 -24.03 12.90 2.27
C VAL A 81 -22.66 12.61 1.69
N ILE A 82 -21.75 12.09 2.51
CA ILE A 82 -20.47 11.52 2.09
C ILE A 82 -20.71 10.06 1.76
N PHE A 83 -20.51 9.69 0.49
CA PHE A 83 -20.54 8.31 0.03
C PHE A 83 -19.10 7.80 -0.08
N GLY A 84 -18.63 7.02 0.90
CA GLY A 84 -17.27 6.47 0.94
C GLY A 84 -17.18 5.05 0.41
N ASP A 85 -15.93 4.56 0.22
CA ASP A 85 -15.69 3.14 0.00
C ASP A 85 -15.45 2.39 1.32
N TYR A 86 -15.43 1.07 1.28
CA TYR A 86 -15.37 0.18 2.44
C TYR A 86 -13.95 -0.17 2.91
N ASP A 87 -12.91 0.22 2.21
CA ASP A 87 -11.53 -0.01 2.60
C ASP A 87 -10.96 1.12 3.49
N VAL A 88 -9.69 1.00 3.89
CA VAL A 88 -9.09 1.97 4.83
C VAL A 88 -8.97 3.35 4.21
N ASP A 89 -8.72 3.50 2.90
CA ASP A 89 -8.65 4.81 2.27
C ASP A 89 -10.02 5.50 2.25
N GLY A 90 -11.06 4.79 1.81
CA GLY A 90 -12.44 5.29 1.85
C GLY A 90 -12.93 5.62 3.26
N VAL A 91 -12.65 4.73 4.22
CA VAL A 91 -13.06 4.92 5.63
C VAL A 91 -12.32 6.10 6.30
N THR A 92 -11.02 6.25 6.09
CA THR A 92 -10.25 7.38 6.67
C THR A 92 -10.59 8.70 6.01
N SER A 93 -10.84 8.71 4.70
CA SER A 93 -11.35 9.85 3.97
C SER A 93 -12.70 10.32 4.49
N THR A 94 -13.63 9.38 4.65
CA THR A 94 -14.97 9.63 5.19
C THR A 94 -14.88 10.19 6.63
N ALA A 95 -14.06 9.57 7.49
CA ALA A 95 -13.86 10.02 8.87
C ALA A 95 -13.31 11.45 8.94
N LEU A 96 -12.29 11.75 8.12
CA LEU A 96 -11.66 13.06 8.04
C LEU A 96 -12.67 14.14 7.60
N LEU A 97 -13.44 13.86 6.56
CA LEU A 97 -14.43 14.79 6.03
C LEU A 97 -15.59 15.02 7.00
N ILE A 98 -16.13 13.97 7.65
CA ILE A 98 -17.17 14.10 8.67
C ILE A 98 -16.70 15.00 9.82
N GLU A 99 -15.50 14.75 10.34
CA GLU A 99 -14.94 15.51 11.45
C GLU A 99 -14.85 17.01 11.12
N VAL A 100 -14.29 17.33 9.95
CA VAL A 100 -14.09 18.72 9.55
C VAL A 100 -15.39 19.42 9.19
N LEU A 101 -16.20 18.80 8.34
CA LEU A 101 -17.43 19.42 7.85
C LEU A 101 -18.41 19.68 9.01
N ARG A 102 -18.57 18.73 9.93
CA ARG A 102 -19.41 18.94 11.12
C ARG A 102 -18.86 20.02 12.04
N THR A 103 -17.54 20.04 12.26
CA THR A 103 -16.90 21.08 13.11
C THR A 103 -17.07 22.46 12.52
N LEU A 104 -17.04 22.60 11.21
CA LEU A 104 -17.21 23.87 10.50
C LEU A 104 -18.69 24.17 10.16
N GLY A 105 -19.65 23.37 10.60
CA GLY A 105 -21.09 23.65 10.58
C GLY A 105 -21.88 23.14 9.39
N TRP A 106 -21.39 22.12 8.66
CA TRP A 106 -22.20 21.41 7.66
C TRP A 106 -23.11 20.36 8.31
N LYS A 107 -24.32 20.20 7.78
CA LYS A 107 -25.17 19.06 8.10
C LYS A 107 -24.76 17.88 7.23
N THR A 108 -23.98 16.97 7.79
CA THR A 108 -23.34 15.90 7.03
C THR A 108 -23.69 14.54 7.59
N ASP A 109 -24.27 13.70 6.74
CA ASP A 109 -24.45 12.27 6.94
C ASP A 109 -23.41 11.48 6.11
N TYR A 110 -23.38 10.16 6.28
CA TYR A 110 -22.49 9.29 5.52
C TYR A 110 -23.18 7.99 5.12
N TYR A 111 -22.68 7.40 4.05
CA TYR A 111 -23.05 6.08 3.58
C TYR A 111 -21.80 5.31 3.16
N LEU A 112 -21.67 4.08 3.66
CA LEU A 112 -20.65 3.13 3.23
C LEU A 112 -21.34 1.92 2.61
N PRO A 113 -21.07 1.57 1.33
CA PRO A 113 -21.72 0.45 0.66
C PRO A 113 -21.26 -0.89 1.26
N LYS A 114 -22.13 -1.89 1.22
CA LYS A 114 -21.79 -3.27 1.58
C LYS A 114 -21.22 -3.98 0.37
N ARG A 115 -19.93 -4.31 0.45
CA ARG A 115 -19.19 -4.96 -0.63
C ARG A 115 -19.87 -6.19 -1.24
N MET A 116 -20.53 -7.00 -0.39
CA MET A 116 -21.14 -8.27 -0.81
C MET A 116 -22.46 -8.06 -1.54
N ASP A 117 -23.24 -7.07 -1.12
CA ASP A 117 -24.62 -6.86 -1.55
C ASP A 117 -24.73 -5.79 -2.65
N GLU A 118 -23.94 -4.70 -2.54
CA GLU A 118 -24.07 -3.49 -3.37
C GLU A 118 -22.92 -3.32 -4.37
N GLY A 119 -21.89 -4.17 -4.28
CA GLY A 119 -20.75 -4.16 -5.20
C GLY A 119 -19.67 -3.17 -4.80
N TYR A 120 -18.86 -2.76 -5.78
CA TYR A 120 -17.72 -1.87 -5.61
C TYR A 120 -18.07 -0.45 -6.07
N GLY A 121 -17.59 0.54 -5.31
CA GLY A 121 -17.62 1.95 -5.68
C GLY A 121 -19.03 2.56 -5.69
N LEU A 122 -19.20 3.63 -6.47
CA LEU A 122 -20.46 4.38 -6.59
C LEU A 122 -21.44 3.62 -7.50
N SER A 123 -21.99 2.52 -6.99
CA SER A 123 -22.95 1.66 -7.70
C SER A 123 -24.37 2.24 -7.66
N VAL A 124 -25.22 1.83 -8.62
CA VAL A 124 -26.63 2.22 -8.66
C VAL A 124 -27.36 1.72 -7.41
N ASP A 125 -27.14 0.46 -7.02
CA ASP A 125 -27.80 -0.14 -5.85
C ASP A 125 -27.40 0.56 -4.53
N GLY A 126 -26.10 0.87 -4.37
CA GLY A 126 -25.60 1.61 -3.21
C GLY A 126 -26.19 3.03 -3.12
N VAL A 127 -26.28 3.74 -4.26
CA VAL A 127 -26.87 5.07 -4.32
C VAL A 127 -28.38 5.03 -4.05
N GLU A 128 -29.11 4.08 -4.61
CA GLU A 128 -30.55 3.91 -4.33
C GLU A 128 -30.81 3.65 -2.84
N ASN A 129 -30.00 2.83 -2.19
CA ASN A 129 -30.10 2.58 -0.75
C ASN A 129 -29.72 3.82 0.06
N CYS A 130 -28.72 4.58 -0.37
CA CYS A 130 -28.34 5.85 0.25
C CYS A 130 -29.48 6.86 0.21
N LEU A 131 -30.11 7.06 -0.98
CA LEU A 131 -31.23 8.00 -1.17
C LEU A 131 -32.49 7.59 -0.43
N LYS A 132 -32.71 6.29 -0.18
CA LYS A 132 -33.81 5.82 0.68
C LYS A 132 -33.58 6.16 2.14
N LYS A 133 -32.32 6.19 2.57
CA LYS A 133 -31.92 6.38 3.98
C LYS A 133 -31.81 7.86 4.35
N PHE A 134 -31.36 8.71 3.43
CA PHE A 134 -31.06 10.11 3.69
C PHE A 134 -31.67 11.05 2.64
N PRO A 135 -32.13 12.27 3.04
CA PRO A 135 -32.31 13.37 2.09
C PRO A 135 -30.95 13.82 1.57
N VAL A 136 -30.79 14.00 0.27
CA VAL A 136 -29.50 14.35 -0.35
C VAL A 136 -29.71 15.47 -1.37
N ALA A 137 -29.12 16.64 -1.14
CA ALA A 137 -29.00 17.70 -2.14
C ALA A 137 -27.61 17.71 -2.78
N LEU A 138 -26.59 17.31 -2.00
CA LEU A 138 -25.21 17.18 -2.44
C LEU A 138 -24.65 15.83 -1.98
N LEU A 139 -24.11 15.05 -2.93
CA LEU A 139 -23.40 13.81 -2.65
C LEU A 139 -21.91 14.04 -2.89
N LEU A 140 -21.09 13.76 -1.86
CA LEU A 140 -19.63 13.78 -1.95
C LEU A 140 -19.13 12.33 -2.00
N ALA A 141 -18.86 11.83 -3.21
CA ALA A 141 -18.29 10.51 -3.42
C ALA A 141 -16.78 10.53 -3.12
N VAL A 142 -16.30 9.60 -2.31
CA VAL A 142 -14.91 9.55 -1.86
C VAL A 142 -14.36 8.14 -2.07
N ASP A 143 -13.20 8.07 -2.71
CA ASP A 143 -12.54 6.82 -3.06
C ASP A 143 -13.33 5.97 -4.08
N CYS A 144 -14.17 6.63 -4.82
CA CYS A 144 -14.98 6.05 -5.88
C CYS A 144 -15.61 7.14 -6.76
N GLY A 145 -16.10 6.76 -7.93
CA GLY A 145 -16.90 7.64 -8.77
C GLY A 145 -16.27 8.01 -10.11
N SER A 146 -14.96 7.86 -10.29
CA SER A 146 -14.25 8.24 -11.53
C SER A 146 -14.68 7.46 -12.77
N THR A 147 -15.43 6.38 -12.62
CA THR A 147 -15.99 5.58 -13.72
C THR A 147 -17.52 5.45 -13.68
N ALA A 148 -18.18 6.10 -12.71
CA ALA A 148 -19.59 5.88 -12.38
C ALA A 148 -20.54 6.75 -13.22
N MET A 149 -20.43 6.71 -14.56
CA MET A 149 -21.17 7.58 -15.48
C MET A 149 -22.69 7.48 -15.33
N ASP A 150 -23.22 6.25 -15.30
CA ASP A 150 -24.68 6.03 -15.26
C ASP A 150 -25.26 6.42 -13.90
N THR A 151 -24.52 6.13 -12.82
CA THR A 151 -24.92 6.50 -11.46
C THR A 151 -24.93 8.02 -11.27
N ILE A 152 -23.92 8.71 -11.77
CA ILE A 152 -23.85 10.18 -11.70
C ILE A 152 -24.96 10.81 -12.54
N ARG A 153 -25.26 10.26 -13.72
CA ARG A 153 -26.40 10.71 -14.56
C ARG A 153 -27.74 10.52 -13.83
N LEU A 154 -27.91 9.37 -13.15
CA LEU A 154 -29.09 9.09 -12.33
C LEU A 154 -29.26 10.12 -11.21
N LEU A 155 -28.20 10.44 -10.47
CA LEU A 155 -28.21 11.43 -9.40
C LEU A 155 -28.57 12.82 -9.92
N ARG A 156 -27.97 13.27 -11.02
CA ARG A 156 -28.31 14.55 -11.66
C ARG A 156 -29.76 14.63 -12.11
N ALA A 157 -30.28 13.56 -12.69
CA ALA A 157 -31.70 13.50 -13.10
C ALA A 157 -32.66 13.64 -11.91
N ARG A 158 -32.20 13.35 -10.69
CA ARG A 158 -32.94 13.54 -9.44
C ARG A 158 -32.67 14.87 -8.74
N GLY A 159 -31.90 15.76 -9.36
CA GLY A 159 -31.54 17.05 -8.79
C GLY A 159 -30.48 16.99 -7.69
N VAL A 160 -29.71 15.92 -7.61
CA VAL A 160 -28.59 15.76 -6.66
C VAL A 160 -27.29 16.15 -7.34
N ASP A 161 -26.61 17.16 -6.80
CA ASP A 161 -25.26 17.52 -7.24
C ASP A 161 -24.25 16.50 -6.74
N VAL A 162 -23.23 16.18 -7.55
CA VAL A 162 -22.19 15.20 -7.21
C VAL A 162 -20.82 15.84 -7.27
N ILE A 163 -20.06 15.74 -6.17
CA ILE A 163 -18.61 15.99 -6.12
C ILE A 163 -17.92 14.63 -5.97
N VAL A 164 -16.93 14.37 -6.79
CA VAL A 164 -16.09 13.15 -6.73
C VAL A 164 -14.70 13.53 -6.27
N LEU A 165 -14.22 12.85 -5.21
CA LEU A 165 -12.83 12.85 -4.75
C LEU A 165 -12.28 11.44 -4.94
N ASP A 166 -11.53 11.22 -6.01
CA ASP A 166 -11.09 9.89 -6.36
C ASP A 166 -9.70 9.92 -7.03
N HIS A 167 -8.93 8.86 -6.91
CA HIS A 167 -7.60 8.74 -7.48
C HIS A 167 -7.49 7.59 -8.50
N HIS A 168 -8.55 6.81 -8.64
CA HIS A 168 -8.63 5.71 -9.60
C HIS A 168 -8.67 6.23 -11.04
N GLN A 169 -8.43 5.32 -11.99
CA GLN A 169 -8.53 5.64 -13.41
C GLN A 169 -9.88 6.27 -13.76
N VAL A 170 -9.83 7.33 -14.53
CA VAL A 170 -11.04 8.02 -15.04
C VAL A 170 -11.50 7.34 -16.32
N SER A 171 -12.80 7.13 -16.47
CA SER A 171 -13.37 6.59 -17.72
C SER A 171 -13.29 7.60 -18.87
N ASP A 172 -13.33 7.10 -20.08
CA ASP A 172 -13.51 7.88 -21.30
C ASP A 172 -14.83 7.44 -21.97
N PRO A 173 -15.83 8.31 -22.05
CA PRO A 173 -15.85 9.72 -21.59
C PRO A 173 -15.84 9.88 -20.06
N VAL A 174 -15.41 11.06 -19.61
CA VAL A 174 -15.35 11.45 -18.19
C VAL A 174 -16.77 11.55 -17.62
N PRO A 175 -17.04 11.10 -16.37
CA PRO A 175 -18.33 11.28 -15.72
C PRO A 175 -18.70 12.75 -15.57
N ASP A 176 -19.96 13.10 -15.88
CA ASP A 176 -20.49 14.47 -15.83
C ASP A 176 -20.89 14.85 -14.38
N ALA A 177 -19.94 14.77 -13.44
CA ALA A 177 -20.08 15.26 -12.09
C ALA A 177 -20.02 16.79 -12.06
N LEU A 178 -20.61 17.44 -11.02
CA LEU A 178 -20.45 18.87 -10.83
C LEU A 178 -18.95 19.25 -10.65
N ALA A 179 -18.21 18.45 -9.91
CA ALA A 179 -16.77 18.54 -9.79
C ALA A 179 -16.16 17.14 -9.69
N LEU A 180 -15.11 16.90 -10.47
CA LEU A 180 -14.32 15.66 -10.41
C LEU A 180 -12.88 16.02 -10.03
N VAL A 181 -12.58 15.94 -8.73
CA VAL A 181 -11.24 16.14 -8.19
C VAL A 181 -10.49 14.83 -8.27
N ASN A 182 -9.79 14.64 -9.39
CA ASN A 182 -8.97 13.47 -9.64
C ASN A 182 -7.65 13.90 -10.30
N PRO A 183 -6.49 13.57 -9.70
CA PRO A 183 -5.19 13.97 -10.25
C PRO A 183 -4.87 13.32 -11.61
N GLN A 184 -5.52 12.21 -11.97
CA GLN A 184 -5.34 11.55 -13.28
C GLN A 184 -5.84 12.41 -14.45
N LEU A 185 -6.76 13.34 -14.23
CA LEU A 185 -7.25 14.26 -15.27
C LEU A 185 -6.17 15.19 -15.81
N GLN A 186 -5.17 15.55 -15.00
CA GLN A 186 -4.05 16.38 -15.45
C GLN A 186 -3.14 15.65 -16.45
N SER A 187 -2.97 14.34 -16.31
CA SER A 187 -2.13 13.53 -17.20
C SER A 187 -2.80 13.25 -18.55
N SER A 188 -4.13 13.19 -18.60
CA SER A 188 -4.88 12.91 -19.84
C SER A 188 -5.03 14.12 -20.77
N ALA A 189 -4.95 15.35 -20.25
CA ALA A 189 -5.12 16.58 -21.03
C ALA A 189 -3.86 17.04 -21.79
N GLY A 190 -2.75 16.27 -21.77
CA GLY A 190 -1.47 16.69 -22.37
C GLY A 190 -0.86 17.93 -21.70
N VAL A 191 -1.50 18.44 -20.65
CA VAL A 191 -0.91 19.43 -19.78
C VAL A 191 0.14 18.68 -18.96
N PRO A 192 1.43 19.07 -19.02
CA PRO A 192 2.40 18.49 -18.11
C PRO A 192 1.83 18.61 -16.69
N PRO A 193 1.96 17.54 -15.86
CA PRO A 193 1.53 17.60 -14.46
C PRO A 193 2.01 18.95 -13.91
N VAL A 194 1.12 19.68 -13.22
CA VAL A 194 1.35 21.10 -12.83
C VAL A 194 2.82 21.32 -12.62
N SER A 195 3.40 21.96 -13.61
CA SER A 195 4.80 21.83 -13.99
C SER A 195 5.63 21.66 -12.75
N ALA A 196 6.60 20.79 -12.82
CA ALA A 196 7.77 20.99 -12.01
C ALA A 196 7.84 22.50 -11.74
N SER A 197 7.35 22.93 -10.57
CA SER A 197 7.75 24.23 -10.06
C SER A 197 9.25 24.24 -10.26
N ARG A 198 9.89 25.34 -10.48
CA ARG A 198 11.35 25.43 -10.71
C ARG A 198 12.16 24.52 -9.76
N ASP A 199 11.51 23.89 -8.80
CA ASP A 199 12.02 23.05 -7.72
C ASP A 199 11.71 21.53 -7.85
N GLY A 200 11.19 21.04 -8.99
CA GLY A 200 11.10 19.58 -9.30
C GLY A 200 10.12 18.74 -8.47
N TRP A 201 9.21 19.30 -7.65
CA TRP A 201 8.54 18.58 -6.56
C TRP A 201 7.02 18.54 -6.56
N ALA A 202 6.33 19.03 -7.54
CA ALA A 202 4.87 19.07 -7.49
C ALA A 202 4.22 18.05 -8.43
N THR A 203 3.99 16.85 -7.96
CA THR A 203 2.97 16.01 -8.55
C THR A 203 2.03 15.49 -7.46
N CYS A 204 0.88 16.16 -7.33
CA CYS A 204 -0.28 15.62 -6.60
C CYS A 204 -0.84 14.36 -7.26
N CYS A 205 -0.25 13.90 -8.38
CA CYS A 205 -0.76 12.81 -9.21
C CYS A 205 -0.85 11.45 -8.52
N GLU A 206 -0.15 11.27 -7.40
CA GLU A 206 -0.07 10.01 -6.68
C GLU A 206 -0.84 10.02 -5.35
N LEU A 207 -1.59 11.10 -5.03
CA LEU A 207 -2.40 11.15 -3.81
C LEU A 207 -3.52 10.11 -3.88
N CYS A 208 -3.69 9.34 -2.80
CA CYS A 208 -4.89 8.54 -2.60
C CYS A 208 -6.05 9.40 -2.08
N SER A 209 -7.22 8.81 -1.92
CA SER A 209 -8.43 9.57 -1.61
C SER A 209 -8.38 10.29 -0.26
N VAL A 210 -7.73 9.74 0.78
CA VAL A 210 -7.55 10.50 2.04
C VAL A 210 -6.59 11.67 1.87
N GLY A 211 -5.60 11.56 1.00
CA GLY A 211 -4.74 12.68 0.60
C GLY A 211 -5.54 13.77 -0.11
N LEU A 212 -6.43 13.40 -1.03
CA LEU A 212 -7.35 14.33 -1.71
C LEU A 212 -8.36 14.95 -0.74
N ALA A 213 -8.92 14.17 0.18
CA ALA A 213 -9.80 14.67 1.23
C ALA A 213 -9.09 15.71 2.11
N PHE A 214 -7.82 15.47 2.47
CA PHE A 214 -7.00 16.45 3.18
C PHE A 214 -6.77 17.72 2.35
N LYS A 215 -6.51 17.60 1.04
CA LYS A 215 -6.35 18.74 0.13
C LYS A 215 -7.65 19.53 -0.02
N LEU A 216 -8.80 18.86 -0.12
CA LEU A 216 -10.12 19.52 -0.14
C LEU A 216 -10.35 20.31 1.14
N VAL A 217 -10.08 19.73 2.29
CA VAL A 217 -10.21 20.43 3.59
C VAL A 217 -9.22 21.59 3.69
N HIS A 218 -8.00 21.43 3.20
CA HIS A 218 -7.02 22.53 3.14
C HIS A 218 -7.54 23.68 2.27
N ALA A 219 -8.08 23.39 1.08
CA ALA A 219 -8.68 24.39 0.21
C ALA A 219 -9.90 25.06 0.86
N LEU A 220 -10.76 24.26 1.51
CA LEU A 220 -11.96 24.75 2.18
C LEU A 220 -11.63 25.69 3.35
N VAL A 221 -10.63 25.34 4.18
CA VAL A 221 -10.17 26.19 5.29
C VAL A 221 -9.49 27.45 4.75
N LYS A 222 -8.68 27.34 3.68
CA LYS A 222 -8.05 28.51 3.02
C LYS A 222 -9.13 29.47 2.50
N ARG A 223 -10.12 28.97 1.76
CA ARG A 223 -11.27 29.76 1.28
C ARG A 223 -12.12 30.29 2.43
N GLY A 224 -12.36 29.46 3.44
CA GLY A 224 -13.11 29.83 4.63
C GLY A 224 -12.51 31.01 5.38
N ARG A 225 -11.19 31.12 5.44
CA ARG A 225 -10.48 32.28 6.01
C ARG A 225 -10.71 33.55 5.19
N GLU A 226 -10.72 33.45 3.86
CA GLU A 226 -10.99 34.59 2.97
C GLU A 226 -12.40 35.15 3.13
N ILE A 227 -13.39 34.27 3.32
CA ILE A 227 -14.82 34.65 3.46
C ILE A 227 -15.27 34.77 4.91
N ASN A 228 -14.36 34.73 5.88
CA ASN A 228 -14.64 34.73 7.32
C ASN A 228 -15.64 33.66 7.77
N LEU A 229 -15.48 32.45 7.25
CA LEU A 229 -16.30 31.29 7.67
C LEU A 229 -16.05 31.02 9.15
N PRO A 230 -17.09 30.91 9.99
CA PRO A 230 -16.93 30.63 11.42
C PRO A 230 -16.13 29.34 11.68
N GLY A 231 -15.11 29.42 12.53
CA GLY A 231 -14.22 28.32 12.88
C GLY A 231 -13.05 28.08 11.91
N ALA A 232 -13.04 28.68 10.72
CA ALA A 232 -11.98 28.44 9.73
C ALA A 232 -10.65 29.12 10.10
N ALA A 233 -10.70 30.25 10.80
CA ALA A 233 -9.49 30.99 11.19
C ALA A 233 -8.60 30.17 12.14
N GLU A 234 -9.19 29.53 13.12
CA GLU A 234 -8.52 28.77 14.19
C GLU A 234 -8.34 27.29 13.85
N PHE A 235 -8.89 26.83 12.72
CA PHE A 235 -8.86 25.40 12.37
C PHE A 235 -7.44 24.92 12.07
N ASP A 236 -6.97 23.94 12.87
CA ASP A 236 -5.66 23.29 12.68
C ASP A 236 -5.82 21.97 11.94
N LEU A 237 -5.20 21.86 10.77
CA LEU A 237 -5.23 20.66 9.92
C LEU A 237 -4.31 19.54 10.42
N ARG A 238 -3.31 19.85 11.23
CA ARG A 238 -2.27 18.88 11.65
C ARG A 238 -2.79 17.68 12.42
N PRO A 239 -3.85 17.77 13.24
CA PRO A 239 -4.45 16.60 13.87
C PRO A 239 -4.95 15.54 12.90
N LEU A 240 -5.39 15.93 11.69
CA LEU A 240 -5.93 15.03 10.67
C LEU A 240 -4.88 14.15 10.00
N LEU A 241 -3.59 14.50 10.14
CA LEU A 241 -2.49 13.78 9.51
C LEU A 241 -2.35 12.33 10.02
N ASP A 242 -2.90 12.00 11.17
CA ASP A 242 -2.95 10.62 11.66
C ASP A 242 -3.84 9.73 10.77
N LEU A 243 -5.00 10.23 10.34
CA LEU A 243 -5.87 9.55 9.38
C LEU A 243 -5.26 9.52 7.98
N VAL A 244 -4.63 10.63 7.55
CA VAL A 244 -3.99 10.73 6.23
C VAL A 244 -2.88 9.68 6.09
N ALA A 245 -1.98 9.56 7.08
CA ALA A 245 -0.93 8.54 7.02
C ALA A 245 -1.50 7.11 7.03
N LEU A 246 -2.57 6.89 7.80
CA LEU A 246 -3.20 5.57 7.89
C LEU A 246 -3.78 5.12 6.54
N GLY A 247 -4.57 5.97 5.86
CA GLY A 247 -5.15 5.66 4.55
C GLY A 247 -4.06 5.57 3.46
N THR A 248 -3.17 6.57 3.38
CA THR A 248 -2.11 6.60 2.35
C THR A 248 -1.21 5.36 2.38
N ILE A 249 -0.83 4.88 3.56
CA ILE A 249 -0.01 3.67 3.68
C ILE A 249 -0.83 2.42 3.36
N ALA A 250 -2.10 2.38 3.77
CA ALA A 250 -2.97 1.23 3.56
C ALA A 250 -3.33 1.00 2.09
N ASP A 251 -3.47 2.08 1.33
CA ASP A 251 -3.78 2.06 -0.10
C ASP A 251 -2.56 1.73 -1.00
N LEU A 252 -1.36 1.67 -0.42
CA LEU A 252 -0.13 1.31 -1.14
C LEU A 252 0.24 2.26 -2.27
N VAL A 253 -0.16 3.52 -2.22
CA VAL A 253 0.30 4.54 -3.18
C VAL A 253 1.80 4.86 -2.98
N PRO A 254 2.48 5.39 -4.02
CA PRO A 254 3.89 5.73 -3.91
C PRO A 254 4.19 6.70 -2.77
N LEU A 255 5.18 6.38 -1.93
CA LEU A 255 5.64 7.24 -0.82
C LEU A 255 6.70 8.24 -1.30
N THR A 256 6.37 8.96 -2.35
CA THR A 256 7.15 10.01 -3.01
C THR A 256 6.39 11.34 -2.95
N GLY A 257 6.99 12.44 -3.40
CA GLY A 257 6.32 13.74 -3.49
C GLY A 257 5.53 14.15 -2.25
N GLU A 258 4.27 14.55 -2.43
CA GLU A 258 3.39 14.97 -1.33
C GLU A 258 3.01 13.82 -0.39
N ASN A 259 2.85 12.59 -0.90
CA ASN A 259 2.59 11.43 -0.05
C ASN A 259 3.70 11.23 0.98
N ARG A 260 4.97 11.42 0.58
CA ARG A 260 6.10 11.35 1.50
C ARG A 260 6.03 12.43 2.59
N ILE A 261 5.68 13.66 2.22
CA ILE A 261 5.51 14.77 3.17
C ILE A 261 4.40 14.44 4.17
N LEU A 262 3.22 14.06 3.66
CA LEU A 262 2.04 13.75 4.47
C LEU A 262 2.29 12.56 5.38
N VAL A 263 2.86 11.46 4.86
CA VAL A 263 3.14 10.25 5.64
C VAL A 263 4.23 10.48 6.68
N THR A 264 5.29 11.26 6.36
CA THR A 264 6.32 11.60 7.36
C THR A 264 5.76 12.35 8.56
N ALA A 265 4.97 13.39 8.29
CA ALA A 265 4.32 14.16 9.35
C ALA A 265 3.24 13.34 10.06
N GLY A 266 2.47 12.57 9.29
CA GLY A 266 1.38 11.76 9.76
C GLY A 266 1.81 10.58 10.64
N LEU A 267 2.90 9.88 10.35
CA LEU A 267 3.46 8.82 11.20
C LEU A 267 3.87 9.34 12.57
N ARG A 268 4.49 10.54 12.62
CA ARG A 268 4.82 11.21 13.90
C ARG A 268 3.54 11.51 14.69
N ARG A 269 2.52 12.02 13.99
CA ARG A 269 1.23 12.33 14.61
C ARG A 269 0.51 11.07 15.07
N LEU A 270 0.46 10.01 14.25
CA LEU A 270 -0.16 8.72 14.56
C LEU A 270 0.51 8.03 15.75
N SER A 271 1.84 8.13 15.85
CA SER A 271 2.57 7.59 17.02
C SER A 271 2.11 8.23 18.33
N THR A 272 1.83 9.54 18.34
CA THR A 272 1.43 10.33 19.52
C THR A 272 -0.05 10.75 19.51
N THR A 273 -0.87 10.14 18.67
CA THR A 273 -2.28 10.50 18.51
C THR A 273 -3.05 10.39 19.82
N LYS A 274 -3.98 11.33 20.04
CA LYS A 274 -4.94 11.34 21.14
C LYS A 274 -6.34 10.90 20.68
N ARG A 275 -6.53 10.59 19.39
CA ARG A 275 -7.80 10.12 18.82
C ARG A 275 -8.18 8.79 19.49
N PRO A 276 -9.32 8.71 20.23
CA PRO A 276 -9.65 7.54 21.04
C PRO A 276 -9.66 6.24 20.23
N GLY A 277 -10.20 6.28 19.01
CA GLY A 277 -10.25 5.12 18.12
C GLY A 277 -8.86 4.60 17.75
N LEU A 278 -7.93 5.48 17.38
CA LEU A 278 -6.56 5.08 17.02
C LEU A 278 -5.76 4.62 18.25
N VAL A 279 -5.98 5.23 19.42
CA VAL A 279 -5.36 4.76 20.67
C VAL A 279 -5.84 3.35 21.02
N ALA A 280 -7.14 3.08 20.91
CA ALA A 280 -7.70 1.76 21.16
C ALA A 280 -7.20 0.72 20.13
N LEU A 281 -7.13 1.09 18.85
CA LEU A 281 -6.64 0.23 17.77
C LEU A 281 -5.16 -0.15 17.98
N LYS A 282 -4.29 0.83 18.31
CA LYS A 282 -2.87 0.58 18.63
C LYS A 282 -2.70 -0.39 19.79
N ARG A 283 -3.52 -0.24 20.85
CA ARG A 283 -3.52 -1.15 22.01
C ARG A 283 -3.95 -2.57 21.61
N ALA A 284 -5.03 -2.71 20.84
CA ALA A 284 -5.52 -4.00 20.38
C ALA A 284 -4.50 -4.70 19.46
N ALA A 285 -3.79 -3.92 18.63
CA ALA A 285 -2.74 -4.42 17.74
C ALA A 285 -1.40 -4.68 18.44
N GLN A 286 -1.22 -4.26 19.69
CA GLN A 286 0.06 -4.31 20.43
C GLN A 286 1.19 -3.60 19.67
N SER A 287 0.88 -2.50 19.01
CA SER A 287 1.81 -1.77 18.18
C SER A 287 2.91 -1.07 18.99
N PRO A 288 4.12 -0.89 18.44
CA PRO A 288 5.19 -0.19 19.12
C PRO A 288 4.84 1.30 19.37
N PRO A 289 5.49 1.96 20.31
CA PRO A 289 5.27 3.39 20.58
C PRO A 289 5.54 4.27 19.34
N ALA A 290 6.64 4.05 18.64
CA ALA A 290 6.96 4.71 17.37
C ALA A 290 6.55 3.80 16.21
N LEU A 291 5.64 4.31 15.38
CA LEU A 291 5.08 3.56 14.24
C LEU A 291 5.86 3.83 12.96
N GLY A 292 6.15 2.77 12.23
CA GLY A 292 6.61 2.82 10.84
C GLY A 292 5.53 2.42 9.84
N THR A 293 5.85 2.47 8.57
CA THR A 293 4.94 2.05 7.49
C THR A 293 4.54 0.57 7.61
N TYR A 294 5.44 -0.28 8.11
CA TYR A 294 5.16 -1.70 8.36
C TYR A 294 4.05 -1.88 9.40
N ASP A 295 4.13 -1.16 10.53
CA ASP A 295 3.13 -1.29 11.60
C ASP A 295 1.74 -0.85 11.12
N VAL A 296 1.69 0.22 10.33
CA VAL A 296 0.45 0.68 9.73
C VAL A 296 -0.08 -0.33 8.72
N GLY A 297 0.71 -0.72 7.74
CA GLY A 297 0.28 -1.58 6.63
C GLY A 297 -0.04 -3.03 7.04
N PHE A 298 0.65 -3.57 8.06
CA PHE A 298 0.51 -4.98 8.45
C PHE A 298 -0.14 -5.21 9.83
N GLN A 299 -0.25 -4.18 10.67
CA GLN A 299 -0.90 -4.32 11.98
C GLN A 299 -2.20 -3.52 12.07
N LEU A 300 -2.21 -2.21 11.75
CA LEU A 300 -3.38 -1.36 11.92
C LEU A 300 -4.39 -1.51 10.77
N ALA A 301 -3.96 -1.28 9.54
CA ALA A 301 -4.83 -1.31 8.35
C ALA A 301 -5.56 -2.65 8.15
N PRO A 302 -4.95 -3.84 8.35
CA PRO A 302 -5.66 -5.11 8.20
C PRO A 302 -6.83 -5.29 9.16
N ARG A 303 -6.79 -4.68 10.35
CA ARG A 303 -7.88 -4.73 11.32
C ARG A 303 -9.08 -3.90 10.86
N LEU A 304 -8.83 -2.73 10.32
CA LEU A 304 -9.87 -1.88 9.73
C LEU A 304 -10.48 -2.52 8.48
N ASN A 305 -9.64 -3.06 7.59
CA ASN A 305 -10.10 -3.72 6.37
C ASN A 305 -10.88 -5.02 6.62
N ALA A 306 -10.67 -5.69 7.76
CA ALA A 306 -11.31 -6.97 8.04
C ALA A 306 -12.84 -6.85 8.13
N ALA A 307 -13.35 -5.75 8.68
CA ALA A 307 -14.79 -5.49 8.79
C ALA A 307 -15.45 -5.44 7.40
N GLY A 308 -14.96 -4.63 6.49
CA GLY A 308 -15.48 -4.49 5.12
C GLY A 308 -15.30 -5.75 4.24
N ARG A 309 -14.40 -6.67 4.62
CA ARG A 309 -14.23 -7.95 3.91
C ARG A 309 -15.20 -9.03 4.35
N LEU A 310 -15.60 -9.03 5.61
CA LEU A 310 -16.48 -10.05 6.18
C LEU A 310 -17.94 -9.60 6.25
N GLU A 311 -18.21 -8.30 6.44
CA GLU A 311 -19.57 -7.79 6.61
C GLU A 311 -19.70 -6.33 6.13
N THR A 312 -19.38 -5.33 6.98
CA THR A 312 -19.53 -3.90 6.70
C THR A 312 -18.39 -3.09 7.31
N ALA A 313 -17.95 -2.03 6.60
CA ALA A 313 -16.90 -1.11 7.07
C ALA A 313 -17.38 -0.10 8.13
N GLU A 314 -18.68 -0.10 8.44
CA GLU A 314 -19.28 0.86 9.39
C GLU A 314 -18.61 0.83 10.77
N GLU A 315 -18.24 -0.36 11.27
CA GLU A 315 -17.57 -0.51 12.57
C GLU A 315 -16.19 0.16 12.58
N SER A 316 -15.46 0.12 11.47
CA SER A 316 -14.18 0.81 11.29
C SER A 316 -14.34 2.33 11.30
N LEU A 317 -15.34 2.85 10.62
CA LEU A 317 -15.65 4.28 10.64
C LEU A 317 -16.08 4.74 12.04
N ARG A 318 -16.96 3.99 12.71
CA ARG A 318 -17.38 4.28 14.08
C ARG A 318 -16.21 4.28 15.07
N LEU A 319 -15.24 3.38 14.89
CA LEU A 319 -14.01 3.39 15.68
C LEU A 319 -13.24 4.70 15.48
N LEU A 320 -13.01 5.13 14.24
CA LEU A 320 -12.25 6.35 13.95
C LEU A 320 -12.94 7.63 14.45
N LEU A 321 -14.27 7.64 14.51
CA LEU A 321 -15.11 8.75 14.99
C LEU A 321 -15.46 8.65 16.47
N ALA A 322 -15.03 7.61 17.19
CA ALA A 322 -15.38 7.40 18.59
C ALA A 322 -14.95 8.60 19.46
N PRO A 323 -15.86 9.18 20.27
CA PRO A 323 -15.58 10.39 21.04
C PRO A 323 -14.67 10.13 22.24
N ASP A 324 -14.65 8.90 22.75
CA ASP A 324 -13.90 8.50 23.94
C ASP A 324 -13.44 7.04 23.90
N LEU A 325 -12.57 6.67 24.84
CA LEU A 325 -12.02 5.31 24.94
C LEU A 325 -13.04 4.26 25.37
N SER A 326 -14.13 4.65 26.04
CA SER A 326 -15.16 3.70 26.47
C SER A 326 -15.91 3.12 25.28
N GLN A 327 -16.18 3.93 24.28
CA GLN A 327 -16.78 3.51 23.01
C GLN A 327 -15.76 2.89 22.05
N ALA A 328 -14.55 3.43 21.99
CA ALA A 328 -13.51 2.96 21.07
C ALA A 328 -12.98 1.56 21.43
N THR A 329 -12.82 1.25 22.73
CA THR A 329 -12.18 -0.01 23.14
C THR A 329 -12.94 -1.27 22.68
N PRO A 330 -14.27 -1.39 22.85
CA PRO A 330 -15.00 -2.55 22.35
C PRO A 330 -14.94 -2.65 20.83
N LEU A 331 -15.06 -1.55 20.10
CA LEU A 331 -14.94 -1.55 18.63
C LEU A 331 -13.57 -2.06 18.17
N ALA A 332 -12.49 -1.57 18.78
CA ALA A 332 -11.13 -2.03 18.42
C ALA A 332 -10.92 -3.53 18.70
N ARG A 333 -11.50 -4.06 19.80
CA ARG A 333 -11.45 -5.50 20.12
C ARG A 333 -12.23 -6.34 19.10
N ASN A 334 -13.41 -5.87 18.70
CA ASN A 334 -14.21 -6.55 17.68
C ASN A 334 -13.46 -6.61 16.34
N LEU A 335 -12.87 -5.49 15.91
CA LEU A 335 -12.07 -5.45 14.68
C LEU A 335 -10.84 -6.37 14.75
N ASP A 336 -10.17 -6.48 15.90
CA ASP A 336 -9.08 -7.43 16.11
C ASP A 336 -9.58 -8.88 16.01
N ALA A 337 -10.73 -9.21 16.61
CA ALA A 337 -11.35 -10.53 16.51
C ALA A 337 -11.69 -10.88 15.05
N ARG A 338 -12.35 -9.96 14.33
CA ARG A 338 -12.66 -10.14 12.88
C ARG A 338 -11.40 -10.31 12.04
N ASN A 339 -10.33 -9.57 12.34
CA ASN A 339 -9.06 -9.75 11.62
C ASN A 339 -8.43 -11.12 11.89
N ARG A 340 -8.51 -11.65 13.12
CA ARG A 340 -8.05 -13.02 13.43
C ARG A 340 -8.89 -14.08 12.72
N GLU A 341 -10.20 -13.90 12.66
CA GLU A 341 -11.10 -14.78 11.91
C GLU A 341 -10.75 -14.77 10.42
N ARG A 342 -10.63 -13.58 9.81
CA ARG A 342 -10.20 -13.42 8.42
C ARG A 342 -8.87 -14.12 8.17
N GLN A 343 -7.87 -13.96 9.07
CA GLN A 343 -6.56 -14.64 8.95
C GLN A 343 -6.66 -16.16 9.06
N LYS A 344 -7.61 -16.69 9.85
CA LYS A 344 -7.86 -18.13 9.95
C LYS A 344 -8.43 -18.66 8.64
N ILE A 345 -9.44 -17.98 8.08
CA ILE A 345 -10.04 -18.33 6.78
C ILE A 345 -8.98 -18.26 5.68
N GLU A 346 -8.19 -17.16 5.63
CA GLU A 346 -7.11 -16.96 4.66
C GLU A 346 -6.11 -18.13 4.70
N ARG A 347 -5.62 -18.49 5.89
CA ARG A 347 -4.63 -19.58 6.06
C ARG A 347 -5.17 -20.92 5.58
N ALA A 348 -6.40 -21.27 5.96
CA ALA A 348 -7.02 -22.52 5.53
C ALA A 348 -7.11 -22.62 4.01
N ILE A 349 -7.57 -21.54 3.33
CA ILE A 349 -7.67 -21.53 1.88
C ILE A 349 -6.27 -21.56 1.22
N VAL A 350 -5.28 -20.81 1.75
CA VAL A 350 -3.90 -20.84 1.23
C VAL A 350 -3.30 -22.23 1.33
N GLU A 351 -3.43 -22.91 2.48
CA GLU A 351 -2.93 -24.28 2.66
C GLU A 351 -3.57 -25.27 1.67
N GLU A 352 -4.87 -25.16 1.46
CA GLU A 352 -5.60 -26.00 0.52
C GLU A 352 -5.16 -25.73 -0.94
N VAL A 353 -5.11 -24.46 -1.36
CA VAL A 353 -4.68 -24.07 -2.71
C VAL A 353 -3.24 -24.46 -2.96
N THR A 354 -2.31 -24.15 -2.05
CA THR A 354 -0.89 -24.47 -2.24
C THR A 354 -0.65 -25.96 -2.27
N GLY A 355 -1.37 -26.74 -1.46
CA GLY A 355 -1.34 -28.20 -1.52
C GLY A 355 -1.81 -28.72 -2.87
N ALA A 356 -2.94 -28.25 -3.37
CA ALA A 356 -3.48 -28.66 -4.67
C ALA A 356 -2.55 -28.25 -5.83
N VAL A 357 -2.00 -27.03 -5.79
CA VAL A 357 -1.06 -26.55 -6.81
C VAL A 357 0.23 -27.37 -6.78
N ARG A 358 0.88 -27.56 -5.63
CA ARG A 358 2.13 -28.35 -5.52
C ARG A 358 1.99 -29.79 -6.03
N ALA A 359 0.82 -30.40 -5.87
CA ALA A 359 0.57 -31.78 -6.33
C ALA A 359 0.57 -31.93 -7.87
N ARG A 360 0.31 -30.88 -8.62
CA ARG A 360 0.14 -30.95 -10.09
C ARG A 360 0.95 -29.89 -10.88
N PHE A 361 1.51 -28.89 -10.21
CA PHE A 361 2.20 -27.77 -10.85
C PHE A 361 3.47 -28.23 -11.57
N ASN A 362 3.52 -27.94 -12.87
CA ASN A 362 4.71 -28.11 -13.67
C ASN A 362 5.26 -26.71 -14.05
N PRO A 363 6.42 -26.30 -13.52
CA PRO A 363 6.98 -24.98 -13.78
C PRO A 363 7.32 -24.71 -15.27
N GLU A 364 7.45 -25.77 -16.09
CA GLU A 364 7.73 -25.65 -17.53
C GLU A 364 6.48 -25.39 -18.37
N THR A 365 5.31 -25.81 -17.89
CA THR A 365 4.06 -25.74 -18.65
C THR A 365 3.03 -24.79 -18.05
N ASP A 366 3.08 -24.56 -16.74
CA ASP A 366 2.07 -23.81 -16.01
C ASP A 366 2.52 -22.35 -15.78
N PHE A 367 2.03 -21.49 -16.65
CA PHE A 367 2.33 -20.04 -16.65
C PHE A 367 1.31 -19.24 -15.84
N VAL A 368 0.12 -19.78 -15.60
CA VAL A 368 -0.95 -19.16 -14.81
C VAL A 368 -1.56 -20.20 -13.86
N ILE A 369 -1.81 -19.79 -12.64
CA ILE A 369 -2.53 -20.60 -11.65
C ILE A 369 -3.99 -20.13 -11.61
N VAL A 370 -4.93 -21.05 -11.83
CA VAL A 370 -6.38 -20.79 -11.68
C VAL A 370 -6.95 -21.88 -10.81
N GLU A 371 -7.37 -21.52 -9.59
CA GLU A 371 -7.96 -22.41 -8.61
C GLU A 371 -9.30 -21.87 -8.14
N GLY A 372 -10.23 -22.78 -7.89
CA GLY A 372 -11.54 -22.42 -7.38
C GLY A 372 -12.19 -23.56 -6.63
N GLN A 373 -12.90 -23.21 -5.57
CA GLN A 373 -13.69 -24.15 -4.80
C GLN A 373 -14.96 -23.53 -4.27
N LEU A 374 -16.00 -24.33 -4.20
CA LEU A 374 -17.26 -23.97 -3.56
C LEU A 374 -17.01 -23.57 -2.10
N LEU A 375 -17.72 -22.57 -1.62
CA LEU A 375 -17.65 -22.05 -0.24
C LEU A 375 -16.36 -21.30 0.14
N TRP A 376 -15.39 -21.13 -0.75
CA TRP A 376 -14.31 -20.18 -0.45
C TRP A 376 -14.84 -18.76 -0.38
N HIS A 377 -14.49 -18.09 0.71
CA HIS A 377 -15.03 -16.76 1.03
C HIS A 377 -14.52 -15.69 0.06
N ILE A 378 -15.42 -15.12 -0.77
CA ILE A 378 -15.06 -14.18 -1.84
C ILE A 378 -14.38 -12.88 -1.34
N GLY A 379 -14.61 -12.45 -0.09
CA GLY A 379 -13.91 -11.32 0.52
C GLY A 379 -12.42 -11.59 0.81
N VAL A 380 -11.97 -12.86 0.74
CA VAL A 380 -10.61 -13.29 1.10
C VAL A 380 -9.82 -13.80 -0.11
N VAL A 381 -10.47 -14.28 -1.17
CA VAL A 381 -9.79 -14.86 -2.35
C VAL A 381 -8.73 -13.96 -2.98
N GLY A 382 -8.88 -12.64 -2.92
CA GLY A 382 -7.87 -11.70 -3.44
C GLY A 382 -6.57 -11.69 -2.62
N ILE A 383 -6.65 -11.93 -1.29
CA ILE A 383 -5.48 -12.06 -0.44
C ILE A 383 -4.80 -13.41 -0.70
N VAL A 384 -5.60 -14.46 -0.84
CA VAL A 384 -5.11 -15.80 -1.19
C VAL A 384 -4.38 -15.77 -2.53
N ALA A 385 -4.94 -15.12 -3.56
CA ALA A 385 -4.28 -14.96 -4.86
C ALA A 385 -2.90 -14.29 -4.72
N SER A 386 -2.80 -13.26 -3.88
CA SER A 386 -1.50 -12.60 -3.61
C SER A 386 -0.50 -13.54 -2.91
N ARG A 387 -0.95 -14.38 -1.96
CA ARG A 387 -0.07 -15.35 -1.27
C ARG A 387 0.43 -16.46 -2.20
N VAL A 388 -0.46 -17.01 -3.01
CA VAL A 388 -0.11 -18.05 -3.99
C VAL A 388 0.85 -17.47 -5.05
N LEU A 389 0.60 -16.26 -5.54
CA LEU A 389 1.52 -15.56 -6.44
C LEU A 389 2.91 -15.37 -5.80
N GLN A 390 3.00 -14.98 -4.52
CA GLN A 390 4.27 -14.83 -3.82
C GLN A 390 5.05 -16.15 -3.71
N GLU A 391 4.35 -17.27 -3.57
CA GLU A 391 4.97 -18.60 -3.45
C GLU A 391 5.46 -19.13 -4.79
N PHE A 392 4.62 -19.06 -5.84
CA PHE A 392 4.90 -19.69 -7.14
C PHE A 392 5.43 -18.74 -8.20
N HIS A 393 5.36 -17.43 -7.95
CA HIS A 393 5.68 -16.35 -8.91
C HIS A 393 5.00 -16.54 -10.26
N ARG A 394 3.68 -16.76 -10.24
CA ARG A 394 2.82 -16.91 -11.42
C ARG A 394 1.60 -16.00 -11.31
N PRO A 395 1.09 -15.43 -12.41
CA PRO A 395 -0.24 -14.84 -12.41
C PRO A 395 -1.23 -15.84 -11.82
N THR A 396 -2.02 -15.39 -10.85
CA THR A 396 -2.86 -16.28 -10.05
C THR A 396 -4.28 -15.76 -9.95
N ILE A 397 -5.26 -16.59 -10.22
CA ILE A 397 -6.68 -16.33 -10.05
C ILE A 397 -7.24 -17.33 -9.05
N ILE A 398 -7.90 -16.81 -8.02
CA ILE A 398 -8.61 -17.62 -7.02
C ILE A 398 -10.09 -17.30 -7.08
N LEU A 399 -10.90 -18.34 -7.19
CA LEU A 399 -12.36 -18.29 -7.36
C LEU A 399 -13.05 -18.87 -6.14
N GLY A 400 -14.16 -18.28 -5.74
CA GLY A 400 -15.02 -18.79 -4.68
C GLY A 400 -16.47 -18.41 -4.91
N GLY A 401 -17.38 -19.00 -4.17
CA GLY A 401 -18.80 -18.73 -4.26
C GLY A 401 -19.64 -19.90 -3.73
N ASP A 402 -20.94 -19.73 -3.76
CA ASP A 402 -21.93 -20.67 -3.21
C ASP A 402 -23.03 -21.05 -4.21
N GLY A 403 -22.94 -20.58 -5.45
CA GLY A 403 -23.96 -20.79 -6.47
C GLY A 403 -23.41 -21.19 -7.84
N GLU A 404 -24.20 -20.90 -8.86
CA GLU A 404 -23.88 -21.17 -10.26
C GLU A 404 -22.84 -20.23 -10.85
N GLU A 405 -22.61 -19.07 -10.21
CA GLU A 405 -21.62 -18.07 -10.60
C GLU A 405 -20.59 -17.92 -9.50
N TRP A 406 -19.34 -18.24 -9.81
CA TRP A 406 -18.21 -18.05 -8.89
C TRP A 406 -17.52 -16.73 -9.17
N ARG A 407 -17.22 -15.99 -8.10
CA ARG A 407 -16.48 -14.73 -8.16
C ARG A 407 -15.02 -14.95 -7.82
N GLY A 408 -14.14 -14.30 -8.56
CA GLY A 408 -12.69 -14.46 -8.39
C GLY A 408 -11.95 -13.16 -8.33
N SER A 409 -10.76 -13.26 -7.80
CA SER A 409 -9.77 -12.19 -7.80
C SER A 409 -8.46 -12.71 -8.35
N GLY A 410 -7.90 -11.99 -9.31
CA GLY A 410 -6.61 -12.28 -9.90
C GLY A 410 -5.54 -11.29 -9.47
N ARG A 411 -4.31 -11.78 -9.43
CA ARG A 411 -3.09 -11.00 -9.23
C ARG A 411 -2.09 -11.42 -10.29
N SER A 412 -1.29 -10.47 -10.78
CA SER A 412 -0.33 -10.70 -11.87
C SER A 412 1.10 -10.37 -11.48
N ILE A 413 2.03 -10.78 -12.34
CA ILE A 413 3.44 -10.42 -12.30
C ILE A 413 3.75 -9.42 -13.42
N ALA A 414 4.90 -8.76 -13.35
CA ALA A 414 5.38 -7.91 -14.43
C ALA A 414 5.46 -8.69 -15.75
N GLY A 415 5.07 -8.06 -16.86
CA GLY A 415 5.08 -8.68 -18.19
C GLY A 415 3.76 -9.37 -18.58
N PHE A 416 2.77 -9.51 -17.70
CA PHE A 416 1.47 -10.08 -18.03
C PHE A 416 0.31 -9.16 -17.59
N ASP A 417 -0.36 -8.54 -18.56
CA ASP A 417 -1.56 -7.73 -18.33
C ASP A 417 -2.77 -8.64 -18.13
N LEU A 418 -3.15 -8.83 -16.86
CA LEU A 418 -4.26 -9.71 -16.49
C LEU A 418 -5.61 -9.19 -17.00
N ALA A 419 -5.83 -7.86 -16.96
CA ALA A 419 -7.10 -7.29 -17.44
C ALA A 419 -7.26 -7.44 -18.95
N ALA A 420 -6.18 -7.27 -19.73
CA ALA A 420 -6.18 -7.54 -21.15
C ALA A 420 -6.44 -9.03 -21.45
N ALA A 421 -5.77 -9.93 -20.73
CA ALA A 421 -5.98 -11.37 -20.88
C ALA A 421 -7.42 -11.79 -20.55
N LEU A 422 -8.05 -11.21 -19.52
CA LEU A 422 -9.45 -11.48 -19.20
C LEU A 422 -10.41 -10.96 -20.28
N ARG A 423 -10.10 -9.83 -20.93
CA ARG A 423 -10.89 -9.34 -22.09
C ARG A 423 -10.86 -10.35 -23.24
N GLU A 424 -9.70 -10.98 -23.52
CA GLU A 424 -9.58 -12.04 -24.52
C GLU A 424 -10.31 -13.34 -24.13
N CYS A 425 -10.67 -13.50 -22.86
CA CYS A 425 -11.46 -14.61 -22.35
C CYS A 425 -12.95 -14.25 -22.13
N GLY A 426 -13.42 -13.10 -22.63
CA GLY A 426 -14.75 -12.55 -22.33
C GLY A 426 -15.91 -13.50 -22.61
N ASP A 427 -15.81 -14.38 -23.61
CA ASP A 427 -16.81 -15.41 -23.95
C ASP A 427 -16.94 -16.52 -22.89
N LEU A 428 -15.95 -16.69 -22.03
CA LEU A 428 -15.96 -17.65 -20.92
C LEU A 428 -16.45 -17.01 -19.62
N LEU A 429 -16.48 -15.68 -19.53
CA LEU A 429 -16.74 -14.93 -18.31
C LEU A 429 -18.14 -14.32 -18.30
N VAL A 430 -18.72 -14.22 -17.10
CA VAL A 430 -19.98 -13.49 -16.90
C VAL A 430 -19.70 -11.99 -16.74
N ARG A 431 -18.66 -11.67 -15.94
CA ARG A 431 -18.16 -10.30 -15.73
C ARG A 431 -16.65 -10.32 -15.54
N HIS A 432 -15.99 -9.27 -15.94
CA HIS A 432 -14.57 -9.06 -15.64
C HIS A 432 -14.22 -7.57 -15.62
N GLY A 433 -13.15 -7.21 -14.90
CA GLY A 433 -12.66 -5.83 -14.86
C GLY A 433 -11.44 -5.71 -13.94
N GLY A 434 -10.73 -4.61 -14.05
CA GLY A 434 -9.53 -4.33 -13.25
C GLY A 434 -8.40 -3.77 -14.08
N HIS A 435 -7.19 -3.95 -13.57
CA HIS A 435 -5.94 -3.42 -14.12
C HIS A 435 -4.95 -4.55 -14.43
N ALA A 436 -3.83 -4.19 -15.07
CA ALA A 436 -2.80 -5.16 -15.45
C ALA A 436 -2.35 -6.09 -14.30
N MET A 437 -2.19 -5.56 -13.09
CA MET A 437 -1.67 -6.30 -11.94
C MET A 437 -2.73 -6.94 -11.04
N ALA A 438 -3.99 -6.51 -11.13
CA ALA A 438 -5.07 -6.99 -10.29
C ALA A 438 -6.42 -6.86 -11.01
N ALA A 439 -7.19 -7.96 -11.06
CA ALA A 439 -8.48 -7.98 -11.73
C ALA A 439 -9.51 -8.82 -10.96
N GLY A 440 -10.78 -8.45 -11.12
CA GLY A 440 -11.93 -9.22 -10.66
C GLY A 440 -12.63 -9.91 -11.82
N LEU A 441 -13.26 -11.05 -11.56
CA LEU A 441 -14.03 -11.77 -12.57
C LEU A 441 -15.16 -12.57 -11.93
N SER A 442 -16.15 -12.93 -12.78
CA SER A 442 -17.16 -13.93 -12.47
C SER A 442 -17.20 -14.97 -13.59
N VAL A 443 -17.33 -16.23 -13.23
CA VAL A 443 -17.30 -17.35 -14.17
C VAL A 443 -18.22 -18.47 -13.70
N GLN A 444 -18.82 -19.20 -14.63
CA GLN A 444 -19.54 -20.44 -14.34
C GLN A 444 -18.53 -21.57 -14.02
N PRO A 445 -18.74 -22.39 -12.99
CA PRO A 445 -17.81 -23.46 -12.59
C PRO A 445 -17.36 -24.38 -13.73
N GLY A 446 -18.28 -24.76 -14.62
CA GLY A 446 -17.97 -25.60 -15.78
C GLY A 446 -17.07 -24.99 -16.85
N LYS A 447 -16.75 -23.67 -16.75
CA LYS A 447 -15.84 -22.97 -17.68
C LYS A 447 -14.44 -22.72 -17.12
N ILE A 448 -14.15 -23.12 -15.87
CA ILE A 448 -12.89 -22.82 -15.19
C ILE A 448 -11.70 -23.47 -15.90
N ASP A 449 -11.83 -24.72 -16.34
CA ASP A 449 -10.74 -25.42 -17.02
C ASP A 449 -10.43 -24.78 -18.37
N ALA A 450 -11.45 -24.42 -19.16
CA ALA A 450 -11.28 -23.69 -20.41
C ALA A 450 -10.62 -22.32 -20.21
N LEU A 451 -10.99 -21.61 -19.12
CA LEU A 451 -10.36 -20.35 -18.73
C LEU A 451 -8.88 -20.56 -18.37
N ARG A 452 -8.56 -21.59 -17.59
CA ARG A 452 -7.18 -21.95 -17.21
C ARG A 452 -6.33 -22.22 -18.44
N GLU A 453 -6.80 -23.03 -19.37
CA GLU A 453 -6.10 -23.37 -20.60
C GLU A 453 -5.84 -22.13 -21.47
N ARG A 454 -6.84 -21.29 -21.67
CA ARG A 454 -6.72 -20.06 -22.48
C ARG A 454 -5.75 -19.06 -21.84
N LEU A 455 -5.85 -18.82 -20.55
CA LEU A 455 -4.94 -17.94 -19.84
C LEU A 455 -3.49 -18.44 -19.87
N ASN A 456 -3.28 -19.74 -19.74
CA ASN A 456 -1.95 -20.34 -19.90
C ASN A 456 -1.40 -20.16 -21.31
N ALA A 457 -2.24 -20.31 -22.35
CA ALA A 457 -1.83 -20.07 -23.73
C ALA A 457 -1.45 -18.58 -23.97
N LEU A 458 -2.19 -17.64 -23.40
CA LEU A 458 -1.88 -16.21 -23.46
C LEU A 458 -0.58 -15.87 -22.71
N ALA A 459 -0.43 -16.37 -21.49
CA ALA A 459 0.75 -16.11 -20.68
C ALA A 459 2.02 -16.70 -21.29
N ARG A 460 1.95 -17.89 -21.89
CA ARG A 460 3.08 -18.52 -22.59
C ARG A 460 3.56 -17.70 -23.80
N ARG A 461 2.68 -16.91 -24.42
CA ARG A 461 3.04 -15.98 -25.51
C ARG A 461 3.65 -14.68 -24.98
N ALA A 462 3.21 -14.21 -23.82
CA ALA A 462 3.60 -12.92 -23.26
C ALA A 462 4.86 -12.99 -22.38
N LEU A 463 5.02 -14.05 -21.59
CA LEU A 463 6.07 -14.19 -20.58
C LEU A 463 7.25 -15.01 -21.10
N LYS A 464 8.45 -14.54 -20.75
CA LYS A 464 9.71 -15.27 -20.98
C LYS A 464 10.09 -16.05 -19.70
N PRO A 465 10.93 -17.10 -19.80
CA PRO A 465 11.38 -17.86 -18.63
C PRO A 465 11.97 -17.00 -17.51
N GLY A 466 12.67 -15.91 -17.84
CA GLY A 466 13.21 -14.97 -16.86
C GLY A 466 12.14 -14.19 -16.08
N ASP A 467 10.98 -13.95 -16.67
CA ASP A 467 9.87 -13.23 -16.01
C ASP A 467 9.18 -14.10 -14.96
N LEU A 468 9.37 -15.42 -15.03
CA LEU A 468 8.81 -16.40 -14.13
C LEU A 468 9.67 -16.66 -12.87
N GLN A 469 10.79 -15.96 -12.74
CA GLN A 469 11.63 -15.97 -11.56
C GLN A 469 11.55 -14.61 -10.85
N PRO A 470 11.28 -14.57 -9.53
CA PRO A 470 11.20 -13.31 -8.82
C PRO A 470 12.57 -12.60 -8.82
N SER A 471 12.56 -11.31 -9.06
CA SER A 471 13.76 -10.47 -8.99
C SER A 471 13.96 -9.89 -7.59
N LEU A 472 15.21 -9.79 -7.16
CA LEU A 472 15.63 -9.10 -5.95
C LEU A 472 16.51 -7.90 -6.35
N ARG A 473 15.96 -6.70 -6.20
CA ARG A 473 16.69 -5.47 -6.52
C ARG A 473 17.61 -5.11 -5.36
N LEU A 474 18.89 -4.95 -5.64
CA LEU A 474 19.93 -4.61 -4.67
C LEU A 474 20.48 -3.21 -4.96
N ASP A 475 20.57 -2.36 -3.94
CA ASP A 475 21.02 -0.97 -4.08
C ASP A 475 22.52 -0.85 -4.30
N SER A 476 23.31 -1.70 -3.65
CA SER A 476 24.78 -1.71 -3.77
C SER A 476 25.37 -3.04 -3.31
N GLU A 477 26.57 -3.34 -3.78
CA GLU A 477 27.48 -4.27 -3.15
C GLU A 477 28.27 -3.50 -2.07
N VAL A 478 28.42 -4.07 -0.89
CA VAL A 478 29.04 -3.43 0.29
C VAL A 478 29.91 -4.42 1.06
N GLY A 479 30.96 -3.92 1.71
CA GLY A 479 31.69 -4.64 2.72
C GLY A 479 30.94 -4.66 4.06
N LEU A 480 31.17 -5.69 4.87
CA LEU A 480 30.53 -5.77 6.20
C LEU A 480 30.98 -4.65 7.15
N ASP A 481 32.16 -4.12 6.96
CA ASP A 481 32.74 -3.00 7.74
C ASP A 481 32.07 -1.66 7.41
N GLU A 482 31.46 -1.51 6.23
CA GLU A 482 30.69 -0.34 5.85
C GLU A 482 29.31 -0.26 6.56
N ILE A 483 28.79 -1.38 7.07
CA ILE A 483 27.47 -1.47 7.70
C ILE A 483 27.59 -1.23 9.20
N THR A 484 27.72 0.02 9.59
CA THR A 484 27.80 0.47 10.98
C THR A 484 26.48 1.01 11.51
N LEU A 485 26.36 1.21 12.83
CA LEU A 485 25.17 1.86 13.41
C LEU A 485 24.99 3.29 12.90
N GLU A 486 26.10 4.01 12.72
CA GLU A 486 26.09 5.38 12.17
C GLU A 486 25.58 5.39 10.73
N MET A 487 26.04 4.43 9.90
CA MET A 487 25.54 4.28 8.53
C MET A 487 24.04 3.98 8.53
N LEU A 488 23.55 3.09 9.41
CA LEU A 488 22.12 2.79 9.51
C LEU A 488 21.31 4.01 9.93
N GLN A 489 21.83 4.87 10.80
CA GLN A 489 21.17 6.14 11.18
C GLN A 489 21.05 7.09 9.97
N GLU A 490 22.08 7.18 9.12
CA GLU A 490 22.01 7.96 7.90
C GLU A 490 20.98 7.39 6.90
N LEU A 491 20.91 6.07 6.76
CA LEU A 491 19.93 5.40 5.91
C LEU A 491 18.47 5.56 6.40
N GLU A 492 18.27 5.84 7.70
CA GLU A 492 16.93 6.18 8.22
C GLU A 492 16.34 7.43 7.56
N ARG A 493 17.16 8.33 7.00
CA ARG A 493 16.73 9.52 6.26
C ARG A 493 15.96 9.18 4.97
N LEU A 494 16.10 7.96 4.47
CA LEU A 494 15.31 7.45 3.33
C LEU A 494 13.86 7.10 3.71
N LYS A 495 13.55 6.95 5.01
CA LYS A 495 12.18 6.67 5.48
C LYS A 495 11.26 7.90 5.31
N PRO A 496 9.94 7.69 5.14
CA PRO A 496 9.21 6.42 5.15
C PRO A 496 9.44 5.62 3.86
N THR A 497 9.61 4.30 4.00
CA THR A 497 9.78 3.38 2.87
C THR A 497 8.48 2.62 2.58
N GLY A 498 8.24 2.30 1.30
CA GLY A 498 7.05 1.63 0.81
C GLY A 498 7.03 1.60 -0.72
N GLN A 499 5.86 1.63 -1.32
CA GLN A 499 5.71 1.72 -2.77
C GLN A 499 6.42 2.99 -3.28
N GLY A 500 7.10 2.92 -4.43
CA GLY A 500 7.85 4.04 -5.02
C GLY A 500 9.16 4.42 -4.28
N ASN A 501 9.30 4.05 -3.01
CA ASN A 501 10.50 4.27 -2.21
C ASN A 501 10.82 3.01 -1.38
N PRO A 502 11.35 1.93 -1.97
CA PRO A 502 11.61 0.68 -1.27
C PRO A 502 12.69 0.83 -0.20
N GLY A 503 12.64 -0.04 0.82
CA GLY A 503 13.72 -0.18 1.79
C GLY A 503 15.03 -0.59 1.11
N VAL A 504 16.17 -0.18 1.70
CA VAL A 504 17.49 -0.50 1.16
C VAL A 504 17.78 -2.00 1.25
N GLN A 505 18.38 -2.53 0.21
CA GLN A 505 18.83 -3.93 0.13
C GLN A 505 20.22 -3.97 -0.48
N PHE A 506 21.13 -4.67 0.17
CA PHE A 506 22.52 -4.77 -0.24
C PHE A 506 22.93 -6.22 -0.49
N CYS A 507 24.08 -6.39 -1.14
CA CYS A 507 24.77 -7.67 -1.14
C CYS A 507 26.19 -7.52 -0.63
N ALA A 508 26.68 -8.58 0.03
CA ALA A 508 28.08 -8.75 0.35
C ALA A 508 28.57 -10.09 -0.20
N ARG A 509 29.82 -10.12 -0.66
CA ARG A 509 30.39 -11.27 -1.34
C ARG A 509 31.42 -12.01 -0.50
N ASN A 510 31.65 -13.27 -0.87
CA ASN A 510 32.70 -14.10 -0.30
C ASN A 510 32.63 -14.26 1.22
N LEU A 511 31.41 -14.17 1.78
CA LEU A 511 31.19 -14.32 3.22
C LEU A 511 31.41 -15.76 3.68
N ARG A 512 31.72 -15.89 4.97
CA ARG A 512 31.84 -17.15 5.69
C ARG A 512 31.19 -17.06 7.05
N HIS A 513 30.93 -18.20 7.65
CA HIS A 513 30.52 -18.27 9.05
C HIS A 513 31.74 -18.06 9.95
N ASP A 514 31.67 -17.09 10.87
CA ASP A 514 32.65 -16.90 11.96
C ASP A 514 32.51 -17.99 13.01
N ARG A 515 31.30 -18.42 13.28
CA ARG A 515 30.96 -19.50 14.23
C ARG A 515 29.74 -20.29 13.75
N PRO A 516 29.47 -21.47 14.37
CA PRO A 516 28.32 -22.30 13.97
C PRO A 516 27.00 -21.55 14.04
N LEU A 517 26.19 -21.69 13.00
CA LEU A 517 24.83 -21.14 12.94
C LEU A 517 23.92 -21.78 14.01
N ARG A 518 22.84 -21.07 14.37
CA ARG A 518 21.84 -21.58 15.32
C ARG A 518 20.44 -21.48 14.73
N ARG A 519 19.64 -22.53 14.87
CA ARG A 519 18.21 -22.46 14.63
C ARG A 519 17.49 -21.92 15.87
N ILE A 520 16.61 -20.96 15.69
CA ILE A 520 15.87 -20.24 16.74
C ILE A 520 14.38 -20.20 16.42
N GLY A 521 13.55 -19.82 17.40
CA GLY A 521 12.09 -19.87 17.32
C GLY A 521 11.53 -21.15 17.91
N MET A 522 10.21 -21.15 18.19
CA MET A 522 9.53 -22.26 18.87
C MET A 522 9.66 -23.58 18.09
N ASP A 523 9.51 -23.49 16.74
CA ASP A 523 9.63 -24.63 15.81
C ASP A 523 10.98 -24.65 15.08
N LYS A 524 12.00 -23.95 15.60
CA LYS A 524 13.34 -23.84 14.99
C LYS A 524 13.32 -23.36 13.52
N GLN A 525 12.27 -22.62 13.13
CA GLN A 525 12.03 -22.18 11.76
C GLN A 525 12.89 -21.00 11.30
N HIS A 526 13.62 -20.35 12.21
CA HIS A 526 14.52 -19.24 11.87
C HIS A 526 15.98 -19.65 12.04
N VAL A 527 16.87 -19.01 11.29
CA VAL A 527 18.31 -19.30 11.35
C VAL A 527 19.06 -18.03 11.72
N LYS A 528 19.90 -18.13 12.74
CA LYS A 528 20.81 -17.09 13.19
C LYS A 528 22.24 -17.45 12.80
N MET A 529 22.96 -16.52 12.18
CA MET A 529 24.31 -16.67 11.66
C MET A 529 25.18 -15.52 12.13
N TRP A 530 26.48 -15.75 12.18
CA TRP A 530 27.51 -14.71 12.38
C TRP A 530 28.48 -14.77 11.22
N LEU A 531 28.61 -13.67 10.51
CA LEU A 531 29.22 -13.63 9.19
C LEU A 531 30.42 -12.70 9.18
N THR A 532 31.48 -13.10 8.46
CA THR A 532 32.69 -12.32 8.24
C THR A 532 33.22 -12.52 6.83
N GLU A 533 33.98 -11.56 6.33
CA GLU A 533 34.76 -11.63 5.08
C GLU A 533 36.14 -12.21 5.29
N THR A 534 36.69 -12.08 6.51
CA THR A 534 38.01 -12.55 6.86
C THR A 534 38.03 -14.06 7.02
N PRO A 535 39.04 -14.78 6.46
CA PRO A 535 39.14 -16.22 6.66
C PRO A 535 39.38 -16.55 8.15
N PRO A 536 38.79 -17.65 8.67
CA PRO A 536 39.05 -18.07 10.04
C PRO A 536 40.54 -18.42 10.23
N PRO A 537 41.06 -18.27 11.44
CA PRO A 537 42.45 -18.65 11.74
C PRO A 537 42.66 -20.16 11.48
N PRO A 538 43.91 -20.57 11.19
CA PRO A 538 44.21 -21.98 11.00
C PRO A 538 43.82 -22.81 12.24
N GLY A 539 42.91 -23.77 12.08
CA GLY A 539 42.48 -24.63 13.20
C GLY A 539 40.99 -24.57 13.54
N GLY A 540 40.16 -23.80 12.83
CA GLY A 540 38.70 -23.84 13.00
C GLY A 540 38.02 -22.50 13.29
N PHE A 541 36.82 -22.54 13.85
CA PHE A 541 36.05 -21.35 14.24
C PHE A 541 36.77 -20.62 15.38
N GLY A 542 37.11 -19.32 15.20
CA GLY A 542 37.70 -18.47 16.21
C GLY A 542 37.42 -17.00 15.88
N ALA A 543 37.65 -16.09 16.82
CA ALA A 543 37.47 -14.67 16.57
C ALA A 543 38.35 -14.24 15.39
N SER A 544 37.73 -13.75 14.33
CA SER A 544 38.41 -13.13 13.20
C SER A 544 38.87 -11.72 13.62
N ASP A 545 40.02 -11.27 13.12
CA ASP A 545 40.45 -9.87 13.29
C ASP A 545 39.58 -8.88 12.45
N GLY A 546 38.56 -9.39 11.74
CA GLY A 546 37.66 -8.62 10.88
C GLY A 546 36.28 -8.39 11.48
N THR A 547 35.50 -7.55 10.82
CA THR A 547 34.10 -7.27 11.19
C THR A 547 33.26 -8.53 11.17
N VAL A 548 32.58 -8.80 12.28
CA VAL A 548 31.61 -9.91 12.40
C VAL A 548 30.22 -9.33 12.63
N LEU A 549 29.27 -9.59 11.70
CA LEU A 549 27.89 -9.16 11.83
C LEU A 549 26.94 -10.33 12.05
N GLU A 550 25.92 -10.08 12.87
CA GLU A 550 24.83 -11.02 13.08
C GLU A 550 23.85 -10.95 11.91
N ALA A 551 23.47 -12.11 11.37
CA ALA A 551 22.45 -12.23 10.35
C ALA A 551 21.30 -13.14 10.82
N ILE A 552 20.06 -12.78 10.50
CA ILE A 552 18.88 -13.61 10.77
C ILE A 552 18.14 -13.89 9.48
N TRP A 553 17.90 -15.17 9.22
CA TRP A 553 17.01 -15.65 8.17
C TRP A 553 15.69 -16.08 8.79
N TRP A 554 14.68 -15.24 8.62
CA TRP A 554 13.35 -15.50 9.12
C TRP A 554 12.64 -16.52 8.24
N ASN A 555 11.95 -17.49 8.87
CA ASN A 555 11.20 -18.56 8.20
C ASN A 555 12.04 -19.34 7.16
N ALA A 556 13.31 -19.56 7.49
CA ALA A 556 14.20 -20.36 6.65
C ALA A 556 13.70 -21.82 6.49
N GLY A 557 12.94 -22.34 7.46
CA GLY A 557 12.34 -23.67 7.38
C GLY A 557 13.37 -24.75 7.04
N ASP A 558 13.08 -25.52 5.98
CA ASP A 558 13.95 -26.58 5.44
C ASP A 558 14.82 -26.10 4.26
N GLU A 559 14.90 -24.78 4.05
CA GLU A 559 15.76 -24.19 3.00
C GLU A 559 17.22 -24.62 3.20
N SER A 560 17.94 -24.80 2.08
CA SER A 560 19.37 -25.11 2.09
C SER A 560 20.13 -23.96 2.71
N LEU A 561 21.02 -24.29 3.65
CA LEU A 561 21.81 -23.29 4.37
C LEU A 561 23.14 -23.01 3.66
N PRO A 562 23.67 -21.77 3.72
CA PRO A 562 24.94 -21.44 3.11
C PRO A 562 26.09 -22.23 3.75
N VAL A 563 26.96 -22.78 2.91
CA VAL A 563 28.17 -23.51 3.30
C VAL A 563 29.38 -23.00 2.54
N GLY A 564 30.56 -23.07 3.15
CA GLY A 564 31.80 -22.58 2.55
C GLY A 564 31.81 -21.06 2.36
N LYS A 565 32.21 -20.60 1.17
CA LYS A 565 32.11 -19.20 0.74
C LYS A 565 30.80 -18.97 0.00
N PHE A 566 30.12 -17.88 0.33
CA PHE A 566 28.85 -17.52 -0.28
C PHE A 566 28.66 -16.00 -0.37
N ASP A 567 27.81 -15.58 -1.29
CA ASP A 567 27.31 -14.21 -1.38
C ASP A 567 25.94 -14.14 -0.70
N LEU A 568 25.67 -13.04 -0.02
CA LEU A 568 24.44 -12.80 0.73
C LEU A 568 23.74 -11.55 0.23
N ALA A 569 22.43 -11.63 -0.02
CA ALA A 569 21.56 -10.50 -0.16
C ALA A 569 20.81 -10.25 1.15
N PHE A 570 20.82 -9.01 1.62
CA PHE A 570 20.26 -8.67 2.93
C PHE A 570 19.68 -7.26 3.00
N ALA A 571 18.79 -7.03 3.95
CA ALA A 571 18.37 -5.71 4.40
C ALA A 571 19.00 -5.44 5.78
N PRO A 572 19.79 -4.38 5.94
CA PRO A 572 20.38 -4.06 7.23
C PRO A 572 19.33 -3.46 8.16
N GLN A 573 19.39 -3.77 9.44
CA GLN A 573 18.49 -3.27 10.46
C GLN A 573 19.19 -3.06 11.80
N VAL A 574 18.65 -2.17 12.63
CA VAL A 574 19.08 -2.01 14.01
C VAL A 574 18.34 -3.01 14.88
N ASN A 575 19.04 -3.91 15.53
CA ASN A 575 18.50 -4.78 16.56
C ASN A 575 18.60 -4.10 17.93
N GLN A 576 17.46 -3.95 18.61
CA GLN A 576 17.42 -3.43 19.98
C GLN A 576 16.98 -4.55 20.93
N PHE A 577 17.90 -5.02 21.73
CA PHE A 577 17.66 -6.08 22.70
C PHE A 577 18.31 -5.78 24.04
N ASN A 578 17.52 -5.82 25.12
CA ASN A 578 17.96 -5.53 26.49
C ASN A 578 18.74 -4.20 26.64
N GLY A 579 18.29 -3.15 25.93
CA GLY A 579 18.93 -1.83 25.98
C GLY A 579 20.17 -1.67 25.10
N ASN A 580 20.67 -2.75 24.49
CA ASN A 580 21.79 -2.71 23.55
C ASN A 580 21.29 -2.56 22.11
N CYS A 581 21.96 -1.70 21.34
CA CYS A 581 21.75 -1.54 19.91
C CYS A 581 22.90 -2.21 19.15
N SER A 582 22.58 -3.01 18.16
CA SER A 582 23.56 -3.65 17.27
C SER A 582 23.07 -3.71 15.83
N VAL A 583 24.01 -3.80 14.91
CA VAL A 583 23.70 -4.07 13.51
C VAL A 583 23.28 -5.52 13.36
N GLN A 584 22.18 -5.75 12.61
CA GLN A 584 21.72 -7.07 12.26
C GLN A 584 21.33 -7.10 10.78
N LEU A 585 21.73 -8.15 10.08
CA LEU A 585 21.40 -8.39 8.67
C LEU A 585 20.15 -9.27 8.57
N LYS A 586 19.07 -8.75 8.02
CA LYS A 586 17.91 -9.57 7.63
C LYS A 586 18.22 -10.25 6.31
N VAL A 587 18.43 -11.57 6.32
CA VAL A 587 18.71 -12.36 5.13
C VAL A 587 17.51 -12.37 4.18
N LEU A 588 17.76 -12.12 2.91
CA LEU A 588 16.77 -12.14 1.83
C LEU A 588 16.99 -13.35 0.91
N ASP A 589 18.23 -13.58 0.49
CA ASP A 589 18.65 -14.70 -0.34
C ASP A 589 20.17 -14.93 -0.21
N TRP A 590 20.65 -16.09 -0.64
CA TRP A 590 22.07 -16.38 -0.72
C TRP A 590 22.39 -17.23 -1.95
N ARG A 591 23.65 -17.20 -2.37
CA ARG A 591 24.19 -18.08 -3.42
C ARG A 591 25.64 -18.47 -3.12
N ALA A 592 26.07 -19.59 -3.63
CA ALA A 592 27.48 -19.97 -3.55
C ALA A 592 28.34 -18.88 -4.24
N ALA A 593 29.47 -18.53 -3.63
CA ALA A 593 30.39 -17.57 -4.24
C ALA A 593 30.89 -18.13 -5.59
N SER A 594 30.92 -17.29 -6.60
CA SER A 594 31.57 -17.65 -7.87
C SER A 594 33.07 -17.77 -7.62
N LEU A 595 33.69 -18.85 -8.12
CA LEU A 595 35.13 -19.10 -8.03
C LEU A 595 35.91 -18.02 -8.77
#